data_b6e6f861788084a286098a08103fb063
#
_entry.id   b6e6f861788084a286098a08103fb063
#
_cell.length_a   1.000
_cell.length_b   1.000
_cell.length_c   1.000
_cell.angle_alpha   90.00
_cell.angle_beta   90.00
_cell.angle_gamma   90.00
#
_symmetry.space_group_name_H-M   'P 1'
#
loop_
_entity.id
_entity.type
_entity.pdbx_description
1 polymer ?
#
loop_
_entity_poly.entity_id
_entity_poly.type
_entity_poly.pdbx_seq_one_letter_code
_entity_poly.pdbx_strand_id
1 'polypeptide(L)'
;MAPPPSSLALLHGFASSFDHTWRQNGWVDILGDFACTAPEVDLPGHGSSARPVDPGSYASVEEDVAALLPTPTDAAGFSAGAEILLRIAIAHPEKFERLALLGVGDNVFEERDASSVVDALDGDTEPEDVQARLFFRLARTTGNDPKALAAFLRRRRDPIRTEDLAAVTCPVLVVLGDRDFIPSADRLVEALPSGTLHVAPGVDHFATPSNFGVIDATMNFFGFA
;
A
#
# COMPACT_ATOMS: atom_id res chain seq x y z
N MET A 1 -17.92 14.29 -12.02
CA MET A 1 -16.81 13.36 -11.77
C MET A 1 -15.76 13.52 -12.87
N ALA A 2 -14.49 13.40 -12.56
CA ALA A 2 -13.43 13.32 -13.58
C ALA A 2 -13.59 12.01 -14.37
N PRO A 3 -13.17 11.95 -15.64
CA PRO A 3 -13.22 10.72 -16.41
C PRO A 3 -12.30 9.64 -15.80
N PRO A 4 -12.56 8.34 -16.08
CA PRO A 4 -11.64 7.29 -15.64
C PRO A 4 -10.29 7.44 -16.32
N PRO A 5 -9.19 7.05 -15.61
CA PRO A 5 -7.86 7.12 -16.18
C PRO A 5 -7.65 6.01 -17.24
N SER A 6 -6.74 6.25 -18.18
CA SER A 6 -6.28 5.21 -19.11
C SER A 6 -5.23 4.28 -18.50
N SER A 7 -4.65 4.67 -17.37
CA SER A 7 -3.68 3.87 -16.60
C SER A 7 -3.83 4.18 -15.11
N LEU A 8 -3.82 3.13 -14.27
CA LEU A 8 -3.86 3.22 -12.81
C LEU A 8 -2.65 2.49 -12.24
N ALA A 9 -1.80 3.21 -11.51
CA ALA A 9 -0.68 2.60 -10.81
C ALA A 9 -1.17 1.85 -9.56
N LEU A 10 -0.72 0.60 -9.38
CA LEU A 10 -1.14 -0.26 -8.27
C LEU A 10 0.08 -0.72 -7.46
N LEU A 11 0.17 -0.35 -6.17
CA LEU A 11 1.25 -0.74 -5.28
C LEU A 11 0.76 -1.72 -4.21
N HIS A 12 1.36 -2.91 -4.17
CA HIS A 12 0.99 -3.98 -3.26
C HIS A 12 1.49 -3.77 -1.82
N GLY A 13 1.01 -4.59 -0.88
CA GLY A 13 1.40 -4.59 0.53
C GLY A 13 2.71 -5.35 0.80
N PHE A 14 3.20 -5.21 2.06
CA PHE A 14 4.36 -5.95 2.54
C PHE A 14 4.18 -7.47 2.39
N ALA A 15 5.27 -8.17 2.10
CA ALA A 15 5.35 -9.61 1.90
C ALA A 15 4.50 -10.16 0.74
N SER A 16 3.97 -9.30 -0.14
CA SER A 16 3.16 -9.68 -1.29
C SER A 16 3.89 -9.39 -2.62
N SER A 17 3.15 -9.30 -3.72
CA SER A 17 3.61 -8.90 -5.05
C SER A 17 2.45 -8.26 -5.81
N PHE A 18 2.74 -7.64 -6.96
CA PHE A 18 1.70 -7.14 -7.88
C PHE A 18 0.74 -8.26 -8.30
N ASP A 19 1.29 -9.40 -8.68
CA ASP A 19 0.50 -10.55 -9.12
C ASP A 19 -0.44 -11.03 -8.01
N HIS A 20 0.08 -11.23 -6.79
CA HIS A 20 -0.69 -11.76 -5.67
C HIS A 20 -1.76 -10.79 -5.17
N THR A 21 -1.42 -9.48 -5.05
CA THR A 21 -2.35 -8.48 -4.51
C THR A 21 -3.40 -8.04 -5.53
N TRP A 22 -3.00 -7.85 -6.79
CA TRP A 22 -3.86 -7.18 -7.77
C TRP A 22 -4.40 -8.12 -8.84
N ARG A 23 -3.52 -8.89 -9.51
CA ARG A 23 -3.95 -9.76 -10.60
C ARG A 23 -4.84 -10.90 -10.11
N GLN A 24 -4.39 -11.65 -9.08
CA GLN A 24 -5.14 -12.79 -8.55
C GLN A 24 -6.46 -12.39 -7.88
N ASN A 25 -6.62 -11.14 -7.46
CA ASN A 25 -7.86 -10.59 -6.91
C ASN A 25 -8.73 -9.87 -7.94
N GLY A 26 -8.43 -9.99 -9.25
CA GLY A 26 -9.27 -9.54 -10.34
C GLY A 26 -9.17 -8.06 -10.70
N TRP A 27 -8.33 -7.27 -10.01
CA TRP A 27 -8.19 -5.82 -10.30
C TRP A 27 -7.76 -5.54 -11.73
N VAL A 28 -6.78 -6.30 -12.22
CA VAL A 28 -6.24 -6.12 -13.58
C VAL A 28 -7.29 -6.43 -14.65
N ASP A 29 -8.10 -7.47 -14.43
CA ASP A 29 -9.16 -7.85 -15.34
C ASP A 29 -10.29 -6.81 -15.37
N ILE A 30 -10.71 -6.34 -14.18
CA ILE A 30 -11.71 -5.28 -14.06
C ILE A 30 -11.25 -3.99 -14.76
N LEU A 31 -10.00 -3.56 -14.54
CA LEU A 31 -9.44 -2.39 -15.23
C LEU A 31 -9.38 -2.59 -16.74
N GLY A 32 -9.06 -3.80 -17.20
CA GLY A 32 -9.03 -4.17 -18.60
C GLY A 32 -10.40 -4.02 -19.29
N ASP A 33 -11.49 -4.34 -18.60
CA ASP A 33 -12.86 -4.15 -19.10
C ASP A 33 -13.18 -2.66 -19.38
N PHE A 34 -12.49 -1.74 -18.71
CA PHE A 34 -12.59 -0.29 -18.93
C PHE A 34 -11.47 0.26 -19.85
N ALA A 35 -10.71 -0.60 -20.51
CA ALA A 35 -9.53 -0.22 -21.30
C ALA A 35 -8.47 0.58 -20.51
N CYS A 36 -8.42 0.38 -19.20
CA CYS A 36 -7.41 0.95 -18.31
C CYS A 36 -6.28 -0.05 -18.10
N THR A 37 -5.03 0.41 -18.22
CA THR A 37 -3.85 -0.42 -17.96
C THR A 37 -3.40 -0.30 -16.51
N ALA A 38 -2.85 -1.38 -15.95
CA ALA A 38 -2.18 -1.38 -14.65
C ALA A 38 -0.71 -1.80 -14.85
N PRO A 39 0.25 -0.85 -14.88
CA PRO A 39 1.66 -1.19 -14.95
C PRO A 39 2.07 -2.09 -13.79
N GLU A 40 2.79 -3.16 -14.09
CA GLU A 40 3.25 -4.12 -13.08
C GLU A 40 4.44 -3.54 -12.33
N VAL A 41 4.23 -3.22 -11.06
CA VAL A 41 5.26 -2.66 -10.17
C VAL A 41 5.32 -3.48 -8.89
N ASP A 42 6.45 -4.17 -8.69
CA ASP A 42 6.77 -4.80 -7.41
C ASP A 42 7.64 -3.86 -6.58
N LEU A 43 7.30 -3.73 -5.29
CA LEU A 43 8.09 -2.95 -4.35
C LEU A 43 9.52 -3.51 -4.23
N PRO A 44 10.55 -2.68 -4.03
CA PRO A 44 11.90 -3.17 -3.74
C PRO A 44 11.90 -4.24 -2.64
N GLY A 45 12.62 -5.33 -2.86
CA GLY A 45 12.66 -6.48 -1.95
C GLY A 45 11.55 -7.51 -2.13
N HIS A 46 10.56 -7.24 -3.00
CA HIS A 46 9.38 -8.08 -3.20
C HIS A 46 9.25 -8.55 -4.65
N GLY A 47 8.47 -9.62 -4.84
CA GLY A 47 8.08 -10.11 -6.16
C GLY A 47 9.26 -10.31 -7.11
N SER A 48 9.21 -9.69 -8.26
CA SER A 48 10.26 -9.72 -9.31
C SER A 48 11.35 -8.65 -9.13
N SER A 49 11.18 -7.72 -8.18
CA SER A 49 12.16 -6.65 -7.92
C SER A 49 13.46 -7.18 -7.30
N ALA A 50 14.53 -6.36 -7.36
CA ALA A 50 15.77 -6.64 -6.67
C ALA A 50 15.55 -6.87 -5.17
N ARG A 51 16.25 -7.85 -4.59
CA ARG A 51 16.07 -8.33 -3.21
C ARG A 51 17.33 -8.15 -2.36
N PRO A 52 17.81 -6.91 -2.15
CA PRO A 52 18.98 -6.68 -1.29
C PRO A 52 18.67 -7.07 0.16
N VAL A 53 19.70 -7.56 0.87
CA VAL A 53 19.57 -7.98 2.28
C VAL A 53 20.12 -6.95 3.25
N ASP A 54 20.68 -5.85 2.74
CA ASP A 54 21.14 -4.71 3.53
C ASP A 54 20.00 -3.69 3.70
N PRO A 55 19.59 -3.34 4.93
CA PRO A 55 18.55 -2.32 5.16
C PRO A 55 18.84 -0.96 4.54
N GLY A 56 20.13 -0.59 4.42
CA GLY A 56 20.55 0.67 3.79
C GLY A 56 20.14 0.77 2.31
N SER A 57 20.00 -0.36 1.63
CA SER A 57 19.54 -0.41 0.23
C SER A 57 18.08 0.01 0.03
N TYR A 58 17.32 0.17 1.11
CA TYR A 58 15.92 0.60 1.09
C TYR A 58 15.74 2.04 1.59
N ALA A 59 16.83 2.80 1.76
CA ALA A 59 16.76 4.17 2.28
C ALA A 59 16.03 5.15 1.34
N SER A 60 15.97 4.85 0.03
CA SER A 60 15.35 5.67 -1.00
C SER A 60 14.11 5.00 -1.63
N VAL A 61 13.44 4.08 -0.93
CA VAL A 61 12.36 3.27 -1.51
C VAL A 61 11.23 4.12 -2.10
N GLU A 62 10.90 5.25 -1.49
CA GLU A 62 9.88 6.18 -1.97
C GLU A 62 10.31 6.83 -3.29
N GLU A 63 11.56 7.28 -3.41
CA GLU A 63 12.13 7.87 -4.63
C GLU A 63 12.26 6.83 -5.74
N ASP A 64 12.72 5.61 -5.40
CA ASP A 64 12.85 4.51 -6.34
C ASP A 64 11.50 4.14 -6.96
N VAL A 65 10.44 4.08 -6.13
CA VAL A 65 9.07 3.83 -6.60
C VAL A 65 8.55 5.02 -7.39
N ALA A 66 8.76 6.26 -6.92
CA ALA A 66 8.33 7.46 -7.64
C ALA A 66 8.90 7.54 -9.06
N ALA A 67 10.15 7.10 -9.25
CA ALA A 67 10.80 7.08 -10.57
C ALA A 67 10.15 6.09 -11.55
N LEU A 68 9.48 5.04 -11.07
CA LEU A 68 8.77 4.06 -11.90
C LEU A 68 7.39 4.52 -12.33
N LEU A 69 6.81 5.51 -11.65
CA LEU A 69 5.44 5.97 -11.89
C LEU A 69 5.42 7.14 -12.88
N PRO A 70 4.45 7.21 -13.82
CA PRO A 70 4.19 8.41 -14.61
C PRO A 70 3.91 9.65 -13.76
N THR A 71 4.05 10.84 -14.34
CA THR A 71 3.74 12.11 -13.68
C THR A 71 2.94 13.00 -14.61
N PRO A 72 1.72 13.45 -14.26
CA PRO A 72 0.94 12.97 -13.12
C PRO A 72 0.32 11.58 -13.37
N THR A 73 -0.14 10.89 -12.32
CA THR A 73 -0.83 9.60 -12.43
C THR A 73 -1.90 9.45 -11.37
N ASP A 74 -2.90 8.61 -11.65
CA ASP A 74 -3.79 8.04 -10.63
C ASP A 74 -3.13 6.80 -10.02
N ALA A 75 -3.23 6.62 -8.70
CA ALA A 75 -2.63 5.49 -8.04
C ALA A 75 -3.47 4.93 -6.89
N ALA A 76 -3.44 3.62 -6.73
CA ALA A 76 -3.97 2.92 -5.56
C ALA A 76 -2.87 2.08 -4.91
N GLY A 77 -2.80 2.11 -3.59
CA GLY A 77 -1.86 1.30 -2.83
C GLY A 77 -2.55 0.54 -1.70
N PHE A 78 -1.99 -0.62 -1.37
CA PHE A 78 -2.44 -1.39 -0.22
C PHE A 78 -1.35 -1.45 0.86
N SER A 79 -1.71 -1.16 2.11
CA SER A 79 -0.83 -1.31 3.28
C SER A 79 0.52 -0.59 3.09
N ALA A 80 1.63 -1.30 3.01
CA ALA A 80 2.96 -0.71 2.75
C ALA A 80 3.00 0.10 1.44
N GLY A 81 2.33 -0.36 0.38
CA GLY A 81 2.22 0.38 -0.88
C GLY A 81 1.42 1.67 -0.73
N ALA A 82 0.35 1.66 0.07
CA ALA A 82 -0.43 2.86 0.36
C ALA A 82 0.40 3.90 1.13
N GLU A 83 1.15 3.46 2.15
CA GLU A 83 2.01 4.35 2.91
C GLU A 83 3.13 4.96 2.04
N ILE A 84 3.75 4.15 1.16
CA ILE A 84 4.78 4.63 0.23
C ILE A 84 4.18 5.70 -0.70
N LEU A 85 2.99 5.45 -1.29
CA LEU A 85 2.31 6.45 -2.13
C LEU A 85 2.01 7.75 -1.37
N LEU A 86 1.56 7.66 -0.12
CA LEU A 86 1.31 8.84 0.72
C LEU A 86 2.59 9.64 0.96
N ARG A 87 3.72 8.98 1.23
CA ARG A 87 5.03 9.63 1.41
C ARG A 87 5.52 10.28 0.13
N ILE A 88 5.33 9.62 -1.02
CA ILE A 88 5.62 10.22 -2.32
C ILE A 88 4.75 11.46 -2.55
N ALA A 89 3.45 11.42 -2.23
CA ALA A 89 2.55 12.57 -2.40
C ALA A 89 2.92 13.77 -1.49
N ILE A 90 3.48 13.52 -0.31
CA ILE A 90 4.01 14.57 0.56
C ILE A 90 5.27 15.21 -0.04
N ALA A 91 6.18 14.41 -0.58
CA ALA A 91 7.45 14.90 -1.14
C ALA A 91 7.28 15.49 -2.55
N HIS A 92 6.37 14.94 -3.34
CA HIS A 92 6.13 15.23 -4.75
C HIS A 92 4.63 15.40 -5.03
N PRO A 93 3.99 16.49 -4.56
CA PRO A 93 2.53 16.68 -4.67
C PRO A 93 2.02 16.71 -6.12
N GLU A 94 2.88 17.07 -7.09
CA GLU A 94 2.56 17.06 -8.51
C GLU A 94 2.49 15.64 -9.13
N LYS A 95 2.89 14.61 -8.38
CA LYS A 95 3.00 13.25 -8.88
C LYS A 95 1.65 12.60 -9.13
N PHE A 96 0.64 12.98 -8.36
CA PHE A 96 -0.65 12.30 -8.38
C PHE A 96 -1.81 13.22 -8.75
N GLU A 97 -2.72 12.70 -9.58
CA GLU A 97 -4.03 13.31 -9.83
C GLU A 97 -5.06 12.88 -8.76
N ARG A 98 -5.07 11.60 -8.40
CA ARG A 98 -5.92 11.03 -7.34
C ARG A 98 -5.17 9.87 -6.67
N LEU A 99 -5.42 9.66 -5.38
CA LEU A 99 -4.86 8.56 -4.60
C LEU A 99 -5.96 7.75 -3.91
N ALA A 100 -5.87 6.41 -3.99
CA ALA A 100 -6.62 5.51 -3.12
C ALA A 100 -5.65 4.78 -2.18
N LEU A 101 -5.84 4.94 -0.88
CA LEU A 101 -5.00 4.37 0.19
C LEU A 101 -5.80 3.30 0.93
N LEU A 102 -5.49 2.03 0.67
CA LEU A 102 -6.23 0.89 1.19
C LEU A 102 -5.46 0.26 2.37
N GLY A 103 -6.14 0.01 3.50
CA GLY A 103 -5.54 -0.64 4.67
C GLY A 103 -4.42 0.18 5.31
N VAL A 104 -4.60 1.49 5.39
CA VAL A 104 -3.80 2.43 6.19
C VAL A 104 -4.71 3.39 6.92
N GLY A 105 -4.24 3.93 8.03
CA GLY A 105 -4.97 4.88 8.85
C GLY A 105 -4.02 5.64 9.76
N ASP A 106 -4.45 5.87 11.01
CA ASP A 106 -3.73 6.68 11.98
C ASP A 106 -2.38 6.08 12.42
N ASN A 107 -2.13 4.80 12.09
CA ASN A 107 -0.85 4.12 12.26
C ASN A 107 0.32 4.76 11.49
N VAL A 108 0.06 5.62 10.49
CA VAL A 108 1.12 6.35 9.77
C VAL A 108 1.80 7.41 10.64
N PHE A 109 1.15 7.84 11.73
CA PHE A 109 1.66 8.80 12.70
C PHE A 109 2.45 8.17 13.85
N GLU A 110 2.59 6.84 13.86
CA GLU A 110 3.20 6.09 14.93
C GLU A 110 4.50 5.43 14.50
N GLU A 111 5.40 5.20 15.46
CA GLU A 111 6.53 4.32 15.26
C GLU A 111 6.03 2.89 15.07
N ARG A 112 6.55 2.22 14.04
CA ARG A 112 6.19 0.83 13.77
C ARG A 112 7.13 -0.12 14.51
N ASP A 113 6.57 -0.93 15.40
CA ASP A 113 7.26 -2.12 15.88
C ASP A 113 7.01 -3.31 14.94
N ALA A 114 8.06 -3.72 14.24
CA ALA A 114 8.03 -4.87 13.35
C ALA A 114 8.93 -6.01 13.86
N SER A 115 9.39 -5.94 15.10
CA SER A 115 10.37 -6.88 15.67
C SER A 115 9.95 -8.34 15.56
N SER A 116 8.70 -8.66 15.95
CA SER A 116 8.18 -10.03 15.87
C SER A 116 8.16 -10.60 14.44
N VAL A 117 7.83 -9.76 13.45
CA VAL A 117 7.84 -10.17 12.02
C VAL A 117 9.27 -10.37 11.55
N VAL A 118 10.16 -9.45 11.89
CA VAL A 118 11.58 -9.48 11.54
C VAL A 118 12.26 -10.72 12.12
N ASP A 119 12.05 -11.02 13.40
CA ASP A 119 12.62 -12.17 14.07
C ASP A 119 12.14 -13.49 13.45
N ALA A 120 10.85 -13.54 13.07
CA ALA A 120 10.28 -14.71 12.40
C ALA A 120 10.90 -14.94 11.01
N LEU A 121 11.09 -13.86 10.23
CA LEU A 121 11.69 -13.92 8.90
C LEU A 121 13.17 -14.31 8.95
N ASP A 122 13.92 -13.79 9.92
CA ASP A 122 15.33 -14.10 10.09
C ASP A 122 15.57 -15.53 10.61
N GLY A 123 14.74 -15.96 11.55
CA GLY A 123 14.83 -17.28 12.17
C GLY A 123 14.20 -18.41 11.36
N ASP A 124 13.52 -18.10 10.25
CA ASP A 124 12.68 -19.04 9.48
C ASP A 124 11.76 -19.89 10.40
N THR A 125 11.23 -19.24 11.43
CA THR A 125 10.41 -19.88 12.46
C THR A 125 9.06 -19.19 12.55
N GLU A 126 7.99 -19.97 12.53
CA GLU A 126 6.62 -19.43 12.65
C GLU A 126 6.42 -18.79 14.04
N PRO A 127 6.05 -17.50 14.11
CA PRO A 127 5.93 -16.77 15.37
C PRO A 127 4.62 -17.13 16.11
N GLU A 128 4.61 -16.91 17.44
CA GLU A 128 3.39 -17.06 18.25
C GLU A 128 2.41 -15.92 18.02
N ASP A 129 2.90 -14.72 17.78
CA ASP A 129 2.08 -13.55 17.46
C ASP A 129 1.27 -13.77 16.19
N VAL A 130 -0.04 -13.53 16.26
CA VAL A 130 -0.97 -13.85 15.16
C VAL A 130 -0.70 -13.00 13.93
N GLN A 131 -0.45 -11.71 14.12
CA GLN A 131 -0.20 -10.78 13.00
C GLN A 131 1.14 -11.10 12.33
N ALA A 132 2.19 -11.29 13.10
CA ALA A 132 3.50 -11.69 12.59
C ALA A 132 3.43 -13.02 11.82
N ARG A 133 2.65 -13.98 12.32
CA ARG A 133 2.41 -15.27 11.67
C ARG A 133 1.73 -15.13 10.32
N LEU A 134 0.75 -14.24 10.18
CA LEU A 134 0.10 -13.99 8.91
C LEU A 134 1.08 -13.42 7.88
N PHE A 135 1.91 -12.44 8.25
CA PHE A 135 2.95 -11.92 7.36
C PHE A 135 4.02 -12.96 7.02
N PHE A 136 4.45 -13.76 7.99
CA PHE A 136 5.40 -14.85 7.76
C PHE A 136 4.86 -15.88 6.74
N ARG A 137 3.61 -16.31 6.90
CA ARG A 137 2.95 -17.23 5.96
C ARG A 137 2.77 -16.60 4.59
N LEU A 138 2.38 -15.32 4.51
CA LEU A 138 2.25 -14.60 3.25
C LEU A 138 3.58 -14.55 2.50
N ALA A 139 4.68 -14.23 3.18
CA ALA A 139 6.02 -14.22 2.58
C ALA A 139 6.39 -15.55 1.93
N ARG A 140 6.06 -16.66 2.59
CA ARG A 140 6.31 -18.01 2.07
C ARG A 140 5.39 -18.37 0.89
N THR A 141 4.13 -17.99 0.97
CA THR A 141 3.15 -18.27 -0.10
C THR A 141 3.48 -17.53 -1.39
N THR A 142 3.96 -16.29 -1.26
CA THR A 142 4.32 -15.44 -2.41
C THR A 142 5.75 -15.69 -2.93
N GLY A 143 6.53 -16.56 -2.28
CA GLY A 143 7.90 -16.87 -2.69
C GLY A 143 8.88 -15.71 -2.53
N ASN A 144 8.58 -14.77 -1.64
CA ASN A 144 9.47 -13.67 -1.30
C ASN A 144 10.68 -14.16 -0.48
N ASP A 145 11.82 -13.49 -0.62
CA ASP A 145 13.02 -13.77 0.19
C ASP A 145 12.84 -13.22 1.61
N PRO A 146 12.81 -14.07 2.66
CA PRO A 146 12.60 -13.62 4.03
C PRO A 146 13.66 -12.61 4.49
N LYS A 147 14.92 -12.75 4.06
CA LYS A 147 16.01 -11.84 4.45
C LYS A 147 15.86 -10.46 3.81
N ALA A 148 15.44 -10.42 2.54
CA ALA A 148 15.15 -9.16 1.87
C ALA A 148 13.94 -8.45 2.51
N LEU A 149 12.90 -9.20 2.87
CA LEU A 149 11.75 -8.67 3.59
C LEU A 149 12.11 -8.15 4.99
N ALA A 150 12.95 -8.87 5.74
CA ALA A 150 13.45 -8.41 7.03
C ALA A 150 14.27 -7.13 6.90
N ALA A 151 15.13 -7.04 5.88
CA ALA A 151 15.90 -5.83 5.57
C ALA A 151 14.99 -4.64 5.21
N PHE A 152 13.94 -4.87 4.39
CA PHE A 152 12.94 -3.85 4.07
C PHE A 152 12.22 -3.33 5.33
N LEU A 153 11.86 -4.19 6.29
CA LEU A 153 11.24 -3.76 7.54
C LEU A 153 12.19 -2.99 8.46
N ARG A 154 13.49 -3.31 8.43
CA ARG A 154 14.52 -2.62 9.22
C ARG A 154 14.91 -1.26 8.67
N ARG A 155 14.47 -0.90 7.45
CA ARG A 155 14.75 0.43 6.93
C ARG A 155 14.20 1.49 7.87
N ARG A 156 14.92 2.62 7.95
CA ARG A 156 14.42 3.76 8.70
C ARG A 156 13.11 4.25 8.11
N ARG A 157 12.12 4.44 8.96
CA ARG A 157 10.80 4.95 8.63
C ARG A 157 10.33 5.83 9.78
N ASP A 158 10.49 7.13 9.63
CA ASP A 158 9.99 8.07 10.63
C ASP A 158 8.45 8.21 10.49
N PRO A 159 7.70 8.40 11.59
CA PRO A 159 6.29 8.72 11.54
C PRO A 159 6.00 9.92 10.63
N ILE A 160 4.88 9.90 9.93
CA ILE A 160 4.41 11.07 9.16
C ILE A 160 3.94 12.12 10.16
N ARG A 161 4.34 13.38 9.97
CA ARG A 161 3.83 14.47 10.79
C ARG A 161 2.52 14.97 10.19
N THR A 162 1.56 15.30 11.05
CA THR A 162 0.23 15.76 10.61
C THR A 162 0.31 16.98 9.69
N GLU A 163 1.24 17.90 9.97
CA GLU A 163 1.45 19.10 9.17
C GLU A 163 1.98 18.83 7.75
N ASP A 164 2.70 17.71 7.53
CA ASP A 164 3.24 17.36 6.21
C ASP A 164 2.12 16.97 5.23
N LEU A 165 0.97 16.50 5.73
CA LEU A 165 -0.17 16.11 4.91
C LEU A 165 -0.82 17.29 4.17
N ALA A 166 -0.59 18.53 4.63
CA ALA A 166 -1.02 19.73 3.92
C ALA A 166 -0.42 19.86 2.50
N ALA A 167 0.70 19.18 2.22
CA ALA A 167 1.30 19.12 0.89
C ALA A 167 0.54 18.23 -0.10
N VAL A 168 -0.30 17.31 0.38
CA VAL A 168 -1.06 16.37 -0.47
C VAL A 168 -2.27 17.09 -1.06
N THR A 169 -2.12 17.63 -2.27
CA THR A 169 -3.13 18.49 -2.90
C THR A 169 -4.16 17.74 -3.74
N CYS A 170 -3.88 16.51 -4.14
CA CYS A 170 -4.83 15.68 -4.90
C CYS A 170 -5.95 15.12 -4.01
N PRO A 171 -7.12 14.75 -4.58
CA PRO A 171 -8.13 14.00 -3.86
C PRO A 171 -7.60 12.65 -3.37
N VAL A 172 -7.91 12.29 -2.12
CA VAL A 172 -7.49 11.04 -1.50
C VAL A 172 -8.71 10.27 -0.97
N LEU A 173 -8.85 9.02 -1.41
CA LEU A 173 -9.74 8.05 -0.80
C LEU A 173 -8.95 7.17 0.18
N VAL A 174 -9.32 7.15 1.44
CA VAL A 174 -8.82 6.17 2.42
C VAL A 174 -9.87 5.08 2.59
N VAL A 175 -9.47 3.82 2.41
CA VAL A 175 -10.35 2.65 2.64
C VAL A 175 -9.79 1.83 3.78
N LEU A 176 -10.59 1.64 4.82
CA LEU A 176 -10.22 0.85 5.99
C LEU A 176 -11.34 -0.13 6.34
N GLY A 177 -10.99 -1.40 6.57
CA GLY A 177 -11.93 -2.40 7.06
C GLY A 177 -12.28 -2.17 8.53
N ASP A 178 -13.53 -2.39 8.93
CA ASP A 178 -13.97 -2.24 10.33
C ASP A 178 -13.43 -3.35 11.26
N ARG A 179 -12.79 -4.38 10.68
CA ARG A 179 -12.08 -5.46 11.39
C ARG A 179 -10.57 -5.45 11.13
N ASP A 180 -10.06 -4.36 10.51
CA ASP A 180 -8.62 -4.18 10.37
C ASP A 180 -7.96 -4.04 11.75
N PHE A 181 -6.71 -4.48 11.89
CA PHE A 181 -5.93 -4.25 13.10
C PHE A 181 -5.52 -2.77 13.27
N ILE A 182 -5.67 -1.96 12.23
CA ILE A 182 -5.52 -0.49 12.29
C ILE A 182 -6.84 0.06 12.82
N PRO A 183 -6.85 0.73 13.99
CA PRO A 183 -8.10 1.02 14.69
C PRO A 183 -8.90 2.16 14.10
N SER A 184 -8.27 3.11 13.43
CA SER A 184 -8.90 4.31 12.86
C SER A 184 -8.09 4.90 11.70
N ALA A 185 -8.79 5.68 10.85
CA ALA A 185 -8.21 6.56 9.84
C ALA A 185 -8.74 8.00 9.96
N ASP A 186 -9.42 8.33 11.04
CA ASP A 186 -10.10 9.62 11.19
C ASP A 186 -9.11 10.78 11.20
N ARG A 187 -8.03 10.67 11.99
CA ARG A 187 -6.96 11.69 12.05
C ARG A 187 -6.27 11.85 10.70
N LEU A 188 -6.02 10.74 9.99
CA LEU A 188 -5.41 10.80 8.66
C LEU A 188 -6.29 11.56 7.68
N VAL A 189 -7.59 11.22 7.64
CA VAL A 189 -8.54 11.85 6.73
C VAL A 189 -8.77 13.32 7.07
N GLU A 190 -8.88 13.68 8.36
CA GLU A 190 -9.02 15.08 8.80
C GLU A 190 -7.81 15.94 8.45
N ALA A 191 -6.60 15.37 8.44
CA ALA A 191 -5.38 16.09 8.12
C ALA A 191 -5.14 16.27 6.61
N LEU A 192 -5.80 15.49 5.76
CA LEU A 192 -5.70 15.59 4.31
C LEU A 192 -6.61 16.70 3.78
N PRO A 193 -6.12 17.64 2.92
CA PRO A 193 -6.94 18.72 2.37
C PRO A 193 -8.19 18.27 1.60
N SER A 194 -8.13 17.11 0.96
CA SER A 194 -9.22 16.50 0.16
C SER A 194 -9.36 15.01 0.45
N GLY A 195 -9.32 14.63 1.73
CA GLY A 195 -9.46 13.27 2.20
C GLY A 195 -10.93 12.83 2.32
N THR A 196 -11.23 11.60 1.94
CA THR A 196 -12.51 10.93 2.18
C THR A 196 -12.26 9.54 2.75
N LEU A 197 -13.12 9.09 3.68
CA LEU A 197 -13.04 7.77 4.30
C LEU A 197 -14.17 6.88 3.78
N HIS A 198 -13.80 5.66 3.37
CA HIS A 198 -14.72 4.55 3.17
C HIS A 198 -14.41 3.44 4.17
N VAL A 199 -15.31 3.17 5.09
CA VAL A 199 -15.21 2.05 6.03
C VAL A 199 -15.86 0.82 5.41
N ALA A 200 -15.07 -0.24 5.18
CA ALA A 200 -15.54 -1.49 4.57
C ALA A 200 -16.05 -2.46 5.67
N PRO A 201 -17.35 -2.76 5.72
CA PRO A 201 -17.93 -3.55 6.81
C PRO A 201 -17.52 -5.03 6.73
N GLY A 202 -17.10 -5.60 7.85
CA GLY A 202 -16.72 -7.01 8.00
C GLY A 202 -15.36 -7.36 7.40
N VAL A 203 -14.58 -6.38 6.96
CA VAL A 203 -13.31 -6.57 6.25
C VAL A 203 -12.14 -6.43 7.21
N ASP A 204 -11.26 -7.42 7.24
CA ASP A 204 -9.96 -7.36 7.90
C ASP A 204 -8.86 -6.88 6.95
N HIS A 205 -7.67 -6.66 7.50
CA HIS A 205 -6.53 -6.15 6.73
C HIS A 205 -6.21 -7.00 5.50
N PHE A 206 -6.11 -8.30 5.67
CA PHE A 206 -5.66 -9.21 4.60
C PHE A 206 -6.75 -9.45 3.54
N ALA A 207 -8.01 -9.32 3.91
CA ALA A 207 -9.15 -9.41 2.99
C ALA A 207 -9.35 -8.14 2.15
N THR A 208 -8.77 -7.00 2.54
CA THR A 208 -8.96 -5.70 1.88
C THR A 208 -8.78 -5.76 0.36
N PRO A 209 -7.70 -6.31 -0.23
CA PRO A 209 -7.53 -6.30 -1.69
C PRO A 209 -8.50 -7.19 -2.46
N SER A 210 -9.09 -8.20 -1.80
CA SER A 210 -9.99 -9.15 -2.43
C SER A 210 -11.48 -8.86 -2.19
N ASN A 211 -11.81 -7.86 -1.37
CA ASN A 211 -13.17 -7.54 -1.03
C ASN A 211 -13.86 -6.71 -2.12
N PHE A 212 -14.99 -7.20 -2.63
CA PHE A 212 -15.75 -6.53 -3.72
C PHE A 212 -16.18 -5.11 -3.35
N GLY A 213 -16.59 -4.85 -2.09
CA GLY A 213 -16.98 -3.51 -1.66
C GLY A 213 -15.81 -2.52 -1.68
N VAL A 214 -14.59 -2.99 -1.36
CA VAL A 214 -13.36 -2.19 -1.45
C VAL A 214 -13.02 -1.91 -2.91
N ILE A 215 -13.10 -2.93 -3.78
CA ILE A 215 -12.87 -2.79 -5.22
C ILE A 215 -13.86 -1.78 -5.79
N ASP A 216 -15.16 -1.96 -5.54
CA ASP A 216 -16.22 -1.09 -6.03
C ASP A 216 -16.04 0.37 -5.57
N ALA A 217 -15.79 0.60 -4.28
CA ALA A 217 -15.54 1.94 -3.76
C ALA A 217 -14.33 2.61 -4.42
N THR A 218 -13.27 1.84 -4.69
CA THR A 218 -12.04 2.36 -5.33
C THR A 218 -12.30 2.64 -6.81
N MET A 219 -12.98 1.75 -7.54
CA MET A 219 -13.33 1.95 -8.95
C MET A 219 -14.24 3.17 -9.12
N ASN A 220 -15.24 3.33 -8.25
CA ASN A 220 -16.13 4.50 -8.25
C ASN A 220 -15.33 5.81 -8.01
N PHE A 221 -14.37 5.80 -7.10
CA PHE A 221 -13.52 6.98 -6.84
C PHE A 221 -12.71 7.40 -8.06
N PHE A 222 -12.21 6.45 -8.84
CA PHE A 222 -11.51 6.72 -10.10
C PHE A 222 -12.42 6.93 -11.30
N GLY A 223 -13.76 6.85 -11.14
CA GLY A 223 -14.74 7.15 -12.18
C GLY A 223 -15.00 6.00 -13.15
N PHE A 224 -14.74 4.76 -12.77
CA PHE A 224 -15.03 3.54 -13.55
C PHE A 224 -16.48 3.04 -13.39
N ALA A 225 -17.35 3.80 -12.75
CA ALA A 225 -18.77 3.44 -12.55
C ALA A 225 -19.65 3.80 -13.75
#